data_4a52aa742dd4a35940f25a60c599190d
#
_entry.id   4a52aa742dd4a35940f25a60c599190d
#
_cell.length_a   1.000
_cell.length_b   1.000
_cell.length_c   1.000
_cell.angle_alpha   90.00
_cell.angle_beta   90.00
_cell.angle_gamma   90.00
#
_symmetry.space_group_name_H-M   'P 1'
#
loop_
_entity.id
_entity.type
_entity.pdbx_description
1 polymer ?
#
loop_
_entity_poly.entity_id
_entity_poly.type
_entity_poly.pdbx_seq_one_letter_code
_entity_poly.pdbx_strand_id
1 'polypeptide(L)'
;MIFFIVILQKYDTTYYMSTENNNKFKKLANARVNKAIKLIKLIGNLSNKSHYSYSPEQVSQMMNALDKELKRVKDKFKNSKKNEKKDGFDFKR
;
A
#
# COMPACT_ATOMS: atom_id res chain seq x y z
N MET A 1 -17.01 -11.43 -20.81
CA MET A 1 -16.26 -11.09 -19.61
C MET A 1 -17.03 -11.37 -18.32
N ILE A 2 -18.15 -10.72 -18.16
CA ILE A 2 -19.00 -10.96 -17.00
C ILE A 2 -19.50 -12.39 -16.99
N PHE A 3 -19.86 -12.85 -18.13
CA PHE A 3 -20.32 -14.21 -18.30
C PHE A 3 -19.27 -15.22 -17.85
N PHE A 4 -18.03 -14.94 -18.21
CA PHE A 4 -16.92 -15.79 -17.86
C PHE A 4 -16.72 -15.83 -16.34
N ILE A 5 -16.86 -14.68 -15.71
CA ILE A 5 -16.72 -14.58 -14.27
C ILE A 5 -17.81 -15.37 -13.56
N VAL A 6 -19.01 -15.32 -14.09
CA VAL A 6 -20.13 -16.06 -13.51
C VAL A 6 -19.85 -17.55 -13.51
N ILE A 7 -19.28 -18.02 -14.59
CA ILE A 7 -18.95 -19.43 -14.69
C ILE A 7 -17.92 -19.83 -13.64
N LEU A 8 -16.93 -18.97 -13.44
CA LEU A 8 -15.90 -19.24 -12.44
C LEU A 8 -16.50 -19.29 -11.06
N GLN A 9 -17.44 -18.43 -10.79
CA GLN A 9 -18.09 -18.40 -9.48
C GLN A 9 -18.81 -19.71 -9.16
N LYS A 10 -19.32 -20.33 -10.15
CA LYS A 10 -20.03 -21.60 -9.96
C LYS A 10 -19.10 -22.66 -9.40
N TYR A 11 -17.89 -22.66 -9.83
CA TYR A 11 -16.96 -23.71 -9.49
C TYR A 11 -16.00 -23.35 -8.36
N ASP A 12 -15.87 -22.06 -8.10
CA ASP A 12 -14.88 -21.64 -7.13
C ASP A 12 -15.34 -20.42 -6.36
N THR A 13 -15.98 -20.67 -5.24
CA THR A 13 -16.45 -19.60 -4.38
C THR A 13 -15.27 -18.83 -3.80
N THR A 14 -14.20 -19.54 -3.50
CA THR A 14 -13.00 -18.90 -2.98
C THR A 14 -12.42 -17.91 -3.97
N TYR A 15 -12.42 -18.28 -5.23
CA TYR A 15 -11.93 -17.39 -6.27
C TYR A 15 -12.75 -16.11 -6.33
N TYR A 16 -14.08 -16.26 -6.21
CA TYR A 16 -14.97 -15.12 -6.23
C TYR A 16 -14.69 -14.17 -5.06
N MET A 17 -14.51 -14.74 -3.90
CA MET A 17 -14.20 -13.95 -2.71
C MET A 17 -12.87 -13.23 -2.86
N SER A 18 -11.88 -13.91 -3.41
CA SER A 18 -10.57 -13.35 -3.65
C SER A 18 -10.64 -12.17 -4.61
N THR A 19 -11.45 -12.30 -5.66
CA THR A 19 -11.63 -11.24 -6.63
C THR A 19 -12.27 -10.03 -5.98
N GLU A 20 -13.26 -10.26 -5.16
CA GLU A 20 -13.94 -9.19 -4.46
C GLU A 20 -13.00 -8.48 -3.49
N ASN A 21 -12.19 -9.25 -2.77
CA ASN A 21 -11.21 -8.69 -1.87
C ASN A 21 -10.17 -7.86 -2.61
N ASN A 22 -9.78 -8.32 -3.78
CA ASN A 22 -8.83 -7.59 -4.60
C ASN A 22 -9.41 -6.30 -5.13
N ASN A 23 -10.69 -6.31 -5.51
CA ASN A 23 -11.35 -5.09 -5.96
C ASN A 23 -11.42 -4.07 -4.83
N LYS A 24 -11.68 -4.54 -3.64
CA LYS A 24 -11.71 -3.70 -2.46
C LYS A 24 -10.33 -3.10 -2.20
N PHE A 25 -9.31 -3.92 -2.32
CA PHE A 25 -7.93 -3.47 -2.13
C PHE A 25 -7.58 -2.37 -3.13
N LYS A 26 -7.89 -2.59 -4.39
CA LYS A 26 -7.57 -1.61 -5.43
C LYS A 26 -8.25 -0.28 -5.16
N LYS A 27 -9.50 -0.33 -4.77
CA LYS A 27 -10.27 0.87 -4.50
C LYS A 27 -9.65 1.66 -3.35
N LEU A 28 -9.36 0.97 -2.27
CA LEU A 28 -8.80 1.62 -1.09
C LEU A 28 -7.37 2.09 -1.32
N ALA A 29 -6.58 1.28 -2.01
CA ALA A 29 -5.21 1.65 -2.31
C ALA A 29 -5.18 2.90 -3.19
N ASN A 30 -6.03 2.94 -4.19
CA ASN A 30 -6.14 4.11 -5.07
C ASN A 30 -6.40 5.37 -4.25
N ALA A 31 -7.40 5.29 -3.39
CA ALA A 31 -7.78 6.46 -2.61
C ALA A 31 -6.67 6.88 -1.66
N ARG A 32 -6.10 5.91 -0.95
CA ARG A 32 -5.11 6.22 0.08
C ARG A 32 -3.77 6.65 -0.49
N VAL A 33 -3.32 6.01 -1.55
CA VAL A 33 -2.06 6.39 -2.17
C VAL A 33 -2.15 7.79 -2.76
N ASN A 34 -3.26 8.07 -3.45
CA ASN A 34 -3.43 9.41 -4.02
C ASN A 34 -3.49 10.48 -2.95
N LYS A 35 -4.13 10.18 -1.84
CA LYS A 35 -4.20 11.12 -0.74
C LYS A 35 -2.81 11.34 -0.13
N ALA A 36 -2.04 10.27 0.01
CA ALA A 36 -0.70 10.37 0.56
C ALA A 36 0.20 11.20 -0.36
N ILE A 37 0.10 10.96 -1.67
CA ILE A 37 0.89 11.73 -2.63
C ILE A 37 0.54 13.21 -2.53
N LYS A 38 -0.73 13.51 -2.40
CA LYS A 38 -1.17 14.89 -2.27
C LYS A 38 -0.58 15.55 -1.03
N LEU A 39 -0.57 14.83 0.09
CA LEU A 39 0.00 15.36 1.32
C LEU A 39 1.51 15.54 1.20
N ILE A 40 2.17 14.62 0.53
CA ILE A 40 3.61 14.74 0.32
C ILE A 40 3.92 15.96 -0.54
N LYS A 41 3.10 16.21 -1.54
CA LYS A 41 3.28 17.41 -2.37
C LYS A 41 3.12 18.68 -1.54
N LEU A 42 2.20 18.67 -0.59
CA LEU A 42 2.02 19.83 0.29
C LEU A 42 3.25 20.05 1.16
N ILE A 43 3.85 18.97 1.61
CA ILE A 43 5.10 19.08 2.36
C ILE A 43 6.17 19.74 1.50
N GLY A 44 6.23 19.38 0.23
CA GLY A 44 7.17 19.96 -0.69
C GLY A 44 7.00 21.47 -0.85
N ASN A 45 5.77 21.95 -0.71
CA ASN A 45 5.51 23.37 -0.82
C ASN A 45 6.16 24.18 0.29
N LEU A 46 6.52 23.53 1.39
CA LEU A 46 7.20 24.20 2.49
C LEU A 46 8.62 24.59 2.14
N SER A 47 9.12 24.11 1.01
CA SER A 47 10.49 24.44 0.58
C SER A 47 10.65 25.88 0.13
N ASN A 48 9.55 26.61 0.01
CA ASN A 48 9.57 27.99 -0.46
C ASN A 48 10.16 28.91 0.59
N LYS A 49 11.41 29.31 0.40
CA LYS A 49 12.12 30.11 1.37
C LYS A 49 11.64 31.55 1.45
N SER A 50 10.82 31.95 0.51
CA SER A 50 10.19 33.28 0.60
C SER A 50 9.19 33.36 1.73
N HIS A 51 8.60 32.22 2.07
CA HIS A 51 7.56 32.17 3.09
C HIS A 51 7.94 31.41 4.33
N TYR A 52 8.92 30.51 4.22
CA TYR A 52 9.25 29.61 5.30
C TYR A 52 10.73 29.58 5.58
N SER A 53 11.07 29.38 6.83
CA SER A 53 12.45 29.28 7.26
C SER A 53 12.67 27.89 7.84
N TYR A 54 13.76 27.26 7.41
CA TYR A 54 14.05 25.91 7.88
C TYR A 54 15.54 25.63 7.76
N SER A 55 16.01 24.71 8.56
CA SER A 55 17.39 24.29 8.53
C SER A 55 17.51 22.93 7.81
N PRO A 56 18.73 22.59 7.34
CA PRO A 56 18.94 21.27 6.76
C PRO A 56 18.61 20.14 7.73
N GLU A 57 18.85 20.36 9.01
CA GLU A 57 18.54 19.35 10.02
C GLU A 57 17.05 19.08 10.11
N GLN A 58 16.27 20.14 10.03
CA GLN A 58 14.82 20.00 10.08
C GLN A 58 14.30 19.22 8.88
N VAL A 59 14.86 19.53 7.70
CA VAL A 59 14.48 18.80 6.50
C VAL A 59 14.85 17.34 6.61
N SER A 60 16.04 17.06 7.11
CA SER A 60 16.50 15.70 7.33
C SER A 60 15.57 14.92 8.24
N GLN A 61 15.16 15.55 9.32
CA GLN A 61 14.25 14.90 10.26
C GLN A 61 12.92 14.56 9.62
N MET A 62 12.40 15.48 8.82
CA MET A 62 11.15 15.24 8.11
C MET A 62 11.28 14.07 7.13
N MET A 63 12.30 14.10 6.32
CA MET A 63 12.50 13.08 5.32
C MET A 63 12.74 11.72 5.95
N ASN A 64 13.52 11.68 6.99
CA ASN A 64 13.79 10.43 7.70
C ASN A 64 12.51 9.83 8.28
N ALA A 65 11.65 10.68 8.81
CA ALA A 65 10.38 10.20 9.35
C ALA A 65 9.51 9.57 8.28
N LEU A 66 9.45 10.22 7.13
CA LEU A 66 8.66 9.70 6.01
C LEU A 66 9.24 8.40 5.46
N ASP A 67 10.56 8.37 5.31
CA ASP A 67 11.24 7.18 4.83
C ASP A 67 11.03 6.00 5.78
N LYS A 68 11.09 6.28 7.06
CA LYS A 68 10.91 5.26 8.08
C LYS A 68 9.52 4.65 8.02
N GLU A 69 8.54 5.50 7.85
CA GLU A 69 7.16 5.00 7.79
C GLU A 69 6.92 4.22 6.51
N LEU A 70 7.48 4.69 5.42
CA LEU A 70 7.36 3.98 4.16
C LEU A 70 8.01 2.60 4.23
N LYS A 71 9.16 2.52 4.90
CA LYS A 71 9.81 1.24 5.08
C LYS A 71 8.96 0.30 5.91
N ARG A 72 8.29 0.83 6.91
CA ARG A 72 7.38 0.04 7.75
C ARG A 72 6.27 -0.58 6.91
N VAL A 73 5.72 0.22 6.02
CA VAL A 73 4.65 -0.25 5.14
C VAL A 73 5.16 -1.34 4.21
N LYS A 74 6.33 -1.13 3.65
CA LYS A 74 6.94 -2.15 2.78
C LYS A 74 7.14 -3.46 3.52
N ASP A 75 7.58 -3.37 4.76
CA ASP A 75 7.81 -4.57 5.56
C ASP A 75 6.51 -5.30 5.85
N LYS A 76 5.44 -4.57 6.06
CA LYS A 76 4.14 -5.19 6.30
C LYS A 76 3.69 -6.05 5.13
N PHE A 77 3.85 -5.55 3.94
CA PHE A 77 3.48 -6.31 2.75
C PHE A 77 4.41 -7.50 2.55
N LYS A 78 5.66 -7.30 2.80
CA LYS A 78 6.64 -8.36 2.67
C LYS A 78 6.40 -9.47 3.68
N ASN A 79 6.13 -9.13 4.92
CA ASN A 79 5.90 -10.11 5.95
C ASN A 79 4.60 -10.88 5.74
N SER A 80 3.59 -10.20 5.26
CA SER A 80 2.31 -10.84 4.98
C SER A 80 2.48 -11.91 3.91
N LYS A 81 3.23 -11.60 2.87
CA LYS A 81 3.51 -12.54 1.80
C LYS A 81 4.34 -13.70 2.32
N LYS A 82 5.28 -13.39 3.17
CA LYS A 82 6.15 -14.39 3.77
C LYS A 82 5.36 -15.37 4.62
N ASN A 83 4.43 -14.85 5.39
CA ASN A 83 3.59 -15.69 6.24
C ASN A 83 2.73 -16.63 5.42
N GLU A 84 2.20 -16.10 4.35
CA GLU A 84 1.39 -16.87 3.44
C GLU A 84 2.19 -18.04 2.87
N LYS A 85 3.38 -17.73 2.47
CA LYS A 85 4.29 -18.71 1.91
C LYS A 85 4.65 -19.76 2.93
N LYS A 86 4.88 -19.33 4.13
CA LYS A 86 5.22 -20.21 5.22
C LYS A 86 4.11 -21.19 5.50
N ASP A 87 2.89 -20.71 5.52
CA ASP A 87 1.74 -21.56 5.75
C ASP A 87 1.62 -22.62 4.67
N GLY A 88 1.79 -22.22 3.44
CA GLY A 88 1.72 -23.14 2.35
C GLY A 88 2.81 -24.18 2.41
N PHE A 89 3.96 -23.75 2.83
CA PHE A 89 5.08 -24.65 2.92
C PHE A 89 4.88 -25.69 4.02
N ASP A 90 4.31 -25.25 5.13
CA ASP A 90 4.16 -26.12 6.28
C ASP A 90 3.35 -27.37 6.01
N PHE A 91 2.22 -27.22 5.40
CA PHE A 91 1.38 -28.39 5.23
C PHE A 91 1.79 -29.25 4.04
N LYS A 92 2.80 -28.89 3.38
CA LYS A 92 3.34 -29.71 2.32
C LYS A 92 4.09 -30.90 2.87
N ARG A 93 4.50 -30.78 4.07
CA ARG A 93 5.16 -31.87 4.73
C ARG A 93 4.19 -32.70 5.50
#